data_fb0c397e24fd8f6af466bf2ed8eb8993
#
_entry.id   fb0c397e24fd8f6af466bf2ed8eb8993
#
_cell.length_a   1.000
_cell.length_b   1.000
_cell.length_c   1.000
_cell.angle_alpha   90.00
_cell.angle_beta   90.00
_cell.angle_gamma   90.00
#
_symmetry.space_group_name_H-M   'P 1'
#
loop_
_entity.id
_entity.type
_entity.pdbx_description
1 polymer ?
#
loop_
_entity_poly.entity_id
_entity_poly.type
_entity_poly.pdbx_seq_one_letter_code
_entity_poly.pdbx_strand_id
1 'polypeptide(L)'
;MVQVLEREISEESHSSRRLSKRGISYLLVAGFFAAGALLLRGIATLPLDRSSLTGFHEALNRLSNWIDASRNSNPLFLYVINEIRSFINSFVNFLQDMMSRPSGARPVPEIGWLGIIAIVAFGVLAFAGWRSLIGAVIGFGALGMLGFWSQSMDTLALTLAAVTLSLLIGIPLGVLAGLYPKFEKFLAPALDFAQVMPTFVYLTPVTLFFLIGPASATIVTLIYSIPPALRITSVAIREVPWGSVEAAISMGSTKWQALRKVQWPQARRTVVLGINQTIMAAFSMVTIAALIDAPGLGLVVVKALETLDVGRSFTTGLAIVIMAIVLDRSTTRAAERVEFTSVQSDSQIRTRRITLGVGALLAFLFIYLSRFYYWAAEFPGGGDLGRFIARHVDTAVLWSQSHLYKGTNAITDFVTYGLINPLQGMLTGTPWFITGIAVAALSLIIGGIRLSVISALCIVALVGTGLWSDSMVTLAATLVAALITVLLGW
;
A
#
# COMPACT_ATOMS: atom_id res chain seq x y z
N MET A 1 49.57 -26.98 14.12
CA MET A 1 48.20 -26.63 14.54
C MET A 1 48.22 -25.68 15.74
N VAL A 2 49.03 -25.87 16.78
CA VAL A 2 49.13 -24.94 17.94
C VAL A 2 49.76 -23.58 17.55
N GLN A 3 50.78 -23.55 16.70
CA GLN A 3 51.41 -22.30 16.25
C GLN A 3 50.55 -21.45 15.27
N VAL A 4 49.54 -22.02 14.61
CA VAL A 4 48.63 -21.29 13.77
C VAL A 4 47.55 -20.64 14.64
N LEU A 5 47.06 -21.31 15.67
CA LEU A 5 46.14 -20.76 16.66
C LEU A 5 46.74 -19.64 17.52
N GLU A 6 48.00 -19.73 17.88
CA GLU A 6 48.71 -18.65 18.61
C GLU A 6 48.94 -17.41 17.74
N ARG A 7 49.05 -17.57 16.42
CA ARG A 7 49.17 -16.46 15.49
C ARG A 7 47.79 -15.76 15.25
N GLU A 8 46.73 -16.52 15.15
CA GLU A 8 45.38 -15.95 15.04
C GLU A 8 44.95 -15.21 16.32
N ILE A 9 45.28 -15.76 17.50
CA ILE A 9 44.99 -15.12 18.80
C ILE A 9 45.86 -13.86 19.01
N SER A 10 47.08 -13.82 18.49
CA SER A 10 47.96 -12.64 18.62
C SER A 10 47.58 -11.52 17.61
N GLU A 11 47.01 -11.84 16.47
CA GLU A 11 46.51 -10.87 15.51
C GLU A 11 45.14 -10.25 15.92
N GLU A 12 44.31 -10.99 16.66
CA GLU A 12 43.05 -10.43 17.22
C GLU A 12 43.31 -9.50 18.43
N SER A 13 44.39 -9.64 19.18
CA SER A 13 44.63 -8.81 20.37
C SER A 13 45.25 -7.42 20.08
N HIS A 14 45.66 -7.15 18.86
CA HIS A 14 46.24 -5.86 18.44
C HIS A 14 45.43 -5.10 17.38
N SER A 15 44.21 -5.47 17.12
CA SER A 15 43.28 -4.58 16.42
C SER A 15 42.86 -3.47 17.37
N SER A 16 43.77 -2.55 17.67
CA SER A 16 43.36 -1.23 18.14
C SER A 16 42.29 -0.73 17.19
N ARG A 17 41.08 -0.41 17.71
CA ARG A 17 39.94 0.19 16.99
C ARG A 17 40.39 1.48 16.32
N ARG A 18 41.16 1.40 15.24
CA ARG A 18 41.34 2.51 14.32
C ARG A 18 40.00 2.69 13.63
N LEU A 19 39.27 3.68 14.05
CA LEU A 19 38.07 4.12 13.35
C LEU A 19 38.36 4.15 11.84
N SER A 20 37.60 3.42 11.06
CA SER A 20 37.69 3.46 9.61
C SER A 20 37.68 4.93 9.14
N LYS A 21 38.40 5.28 8.08
CA LYS A 21 38.40 6.64 7.51
C LYS A 21 36.98 7.17 7.34
N ARG A 22 36.03 6.30 6.99
CA ARG A 22 34.60 6.64 6.93
C ARG A 22 34.02 6.96 8.30
N GLY A 23 34.38 6.21 9.36
CA GLY A 23 33.91 6.49 10.71
C GLY A 23 34.37 7.86 11.23
N ILE A 24 35.63 8.25 10.93
CA ILE A 24 36.13 9.59 11.24
C ILE A 24 35.35 10.66 10.50
N SER A 25 35.03 10.46 9.21
CA SER A 25 34.25 11.40 8.42
C SER A 25 32.84 11.60 8.97
N TYR A 26 32.17 10.54 9.41
CA TYR A 26 30.84 10.65 10.07
C TYR A 26 30.92 11.45 11.38
N LEU A 27 31.96 11.21 12.21
CA LEU A 27 32.16 11.95 13.45
C LEU A 27 32.45 13.44 13.20
N LEU A 28 33.21 13.78 12.15
CA LEU A 28 33.47 15.15 11.77
C LEU A 28 32.20 15.87 11.31
N VAL A 29 31.35 15.23 10.52
CA VAL A 29 30.06 15.81 10.09
C VAL A 29 29.12 15.99 11.29
N ALA A 30 29.05 15.00 12.18
CA ALA A 30 28.25 15.11 13.42
C ALA A 30 28.77 16.23 14.33
N GLY A 31 30.08 16.34 14.49
CA GLY A 31 30.72 17.42 15.27
C GLY A 31 30.48 18.79 14.66
N PHE A 32 30.61 18.92 13.33
CA PHE A 32 30.28 20.15 12.60
C PHE A 32 28.82 20.57 12.81
N PHE A 33 27.89 19.60 12.66
CA PHE A 33 26.47 19.87 12.88
C PHE A 33 26.18 20.29 14.32
N ALA A 34 26.71 19.56 15.30
CA ALA A 34 26.53 19.87 16.71
C ALA A 34 27.11 21.25 17.08
N ALA A 35 28.31 21.57 16.61
CA ALA A 35 28.93 22.89 16.82
C ALA A 35 28.08 24.01 16.16
N GLY A 36 27.65 23.80 14.92
CA GLY A 36 26.79 24.76 14.22
C GLY A 36 25.44 24.97 14.91
N ALA A 37 24.83 23.88 15.39
CA ALA A 37 23.56 23.93 16.12
C ALA A 37 23.67 24.67 17.47
N LEU A 38 24.81 24.56 18.14
CA LEU A 38 25.04 25.24 19.42
C LEU A 38 25.43 26.72 19.25
N LEU A 39 26.36 26.99 18.32
CA LEU A 39 26.96 28.32 18.17
C LEU A 39 26.07 29.29 17.37
N LEU A 40 25.30 28.80 16.43
CA LEU A 40 24.50 29.59 15.48
C LEU A 40 22.98 29.40 15.68
N ARG A 41 22.58 28.93 16.85
CA ARG A 41 21.19 28.68 17.17
C ARG A 41 20.32 29.94 17.01
N GLY A 42 19.19 29.80 16.30
CA GLY A 42 18.24 30.88 16.08
C GLY A 42 18.56 31.82 14.90
N ILE A 43 19.67 31.58 14.18
CA ILE A 43 20.04 32.37 13.00
C ILE A 43 19.51 31.64 11.76
N ALA A 44 18.86 32.35 10.82
CA ALA A 44 18.41 31.84 9.54
C ALA A 44 17.62 30.50 9.63
N THR A 45 16.74 30.37 10.63
CA THR A 45 15.96 29.15 10.89
C THR A 45 14.76 29.00 9.96
N LEU A 46 14.43 30.04 9.19
CA LEU A 46 13.31 30.11 8.25
C LEU A 46 11.99 29.60 8.88
N PRO A 47 11.57 30.14 10.03
CA PRO A 47 10.28 29.80 10.59
C PRO A 47 9.18 30.28 9.64
N LEU A 48 8.22 29.40 9.35
CA LEU A 48 7.00 29.81 8.64
C LEU A 48 5.93 30.13 9.68
N ASP A 49 5.42 31.36 9.67
CA ASP A 49 4.23 31.68 10.43
C ASP A 49 3.04 30.95 9.79
N ARG A 50 2.21 30.27 10.61
CA ARG A 50 1.04 29.51 10.16
C ARG A 50 0.03 30.35 9.35
N SER A 51 0.05 31.68 9.53
CA SER A 51 -0.79 32.62 8.78
C SER A 51 -0.18 33.06 7.45
N SER A 52 1.12 32.84 7.22
CA SER A 52 1.81 33.32 6.03
C SER A 52 1.89 32.22 4.94
N LEU A 53 1.44 32.58 3.73
CA LEU A 53 1.62 31.75 2.55
C LEU A 53 2.88 32.18 1.82
N THR A 54 3.71 31.21 1.43
CA THR A 54 4.83 31.48 0.53
C THR A 54 4.35 31.66 -0.90
N GLY A 55 5.15 32.32 -1.75
CA GLY A 55 4.82 32.47 -3.17
C GLY A 55 4.58 31.13 -3.88
N PHE A 56 5.18 30.06 -3.40
CA PHE A 56 4.92 28.69 -3.88
C PHE A 56 3.50 28.22 -3.52
N HIS A 57 3.06 28.40 -2.28
CA HIS A 57 1.68 28.08 -1.86
C HIS A 57 0.65 28.87 -2.65
N GLU A 58 0.90 30.19 -2.86
CA GLU A 58 0.01 31.03 -3.67
C GLU A 58 -0.06 30.55 -5.13
N ALA A 59 1.07 30.11 -5.71
CA ALA A 59 1.08 29.54 -7.05
C ALA A 59 0.26 28.24 -7.14
N LEU A 60 0.38 27.37 -6.13
CA LEU A 60 -0.44 26.15 -6.05
C LEU A 60 -1.92 26.47 -5.85
N ASN A 61 -2.25 27.44 -5.00
CA ASN A 61 -3.63 27.89 -4.81
C ASN A 61 -4.23 28.48 -6.09
N ARG A 62 -3.45 29.29 -6.84
CA ARG A 62 -3.88 29.79 -8.17
C ARG A 62 -4.15 28.64 -9.14
N LEU A 63 -3.27 27.61 -9.16
CA LEU A 63 -3.46 26.42 -9.98
C LEU A 63 -4.73 25.67 -9.57
N SER A 64 -4.94 25.44 -8.28
CA SER A 64 -6.15 24.81 -7.74
C SER A 64 -7.40 25.54 -8.13
N ASN A 65 -7.44 26.87 -7.93
CA ASN A 65 -8.58 27.71 -8.29
C ASN A 65 -8.84 27.71 -9.81
N TRP A 66 -7.77 27.68 -10.62
CA TRP A 66 -7.91 27.59 -12.07
C TRP A 66 -8.51 26.24 -12.51
N ILE A 67 -8.06 25.14 -11.89
CA ILE A 67 -8.63 23.81 -12.16
C ILE A 67 -10.11 23.79 -11.82
N ASP A 68 -10.51 24.31 -10.65
CA ASP A 68 -11.90 24.34 -10.22
C ASP A 68 -12.77 25.22 -11.15
N ALA A 69 -12.31 26.41 -11.51
CA ALA A 69 -12.99 27.31 -12.44
C ALA A 69 -13.09 26.71 -13.87
N SER A 70 -12.06 25.96 -14.30
CA SER A 70 -11.98 25.39 -15.63
C SER A 70 -12.74 24.07 -15.78
N ARG A 71 -13.18 23.46 -14.70
CA ARG A 71 -13.77 22.11 -14.66
C ARG A 71 -14.95 21.93 -15.62
N ASN A 72 -15.81 22.96 -15.74
CA ASN A 72 -17.04 22.90 -16.56
C ASN A 72 -16.90 23.60 -17.92
N SER A 73 -15.73 24.14 -18.24
CA SER A 73 -15.50 24.91 -19.47
C SER A 73 -14.36 24.37 -20.33
N ASN A 74 -13.32 23.81 -19.71
CA ASN A 74 -12.13 23.34 -20.43
C ASN A 74 -12.39 21.95 -21.06
N PRO A 75 -12.10 21.76 -22.36
CA PRO A 75 -12.29 20.48 -23.05
C PRO A 75 -11.57 19.29 -22.41
N LEU A 76 -10.40 19.50 -21.79
CA LEU A 76 -9.67 18.44 -21.09
C LEU A 76 -10.48 17.86 -19.92
N PHE A 77 -11.13 18.74 -19.14
CA PHE A 77 -11.97 18.28 -18.04
C PHE A 77 -13.27 17.67 -18.54
N LEU A 78 -13.91 18.28 -19.53
CA LEU A 78 -15.21 17.82 -20.06
C LEU A 78 -15.11 16.45 -20.73
N TYR A 79 -14.12 16.27 -21.62
CA TYR A 79 -14.06 15.10 -22.50
C TYR A 79 -13.04 14.04 -22.09
N VAL A 80 -12.13 14.33 -21.15
CA VAL A 80 -11.12 13.36 -20.72
C VAL A 80 -11.30 13.04 -19.24
N ILE A 81 -11.14 14.01 -18.36
CA ILE A 81 -11.13 13.77 -16.91
C ILE A 81 -12.50 13.31 -16.40
N ASN A 82 -13.57 13.99 -16.83
CA ASN A 82 -14.93 13.62 -16.45
C ASN A 82 -15.33 12.25 -17.02
N GLU A 83 -14.91 11.91 -18.24
CA GLU A 83 -15.18 10.59 -18.82
C GLU A 83 -14.45 9.47 -18.07
N ILE A 84 -13.17 9.68 -17.73
CA ILE A 84 -12.43 8.73 -16.90
C ILE A 84 -13.11 8.57 -15.54
N ARG A 85 -13.51 9.68 -14.90
CA ARG A 85 -14.22 9.66 -13.62
C ARG A 85 -15.55 8.91 -13.73
N SER A 86 -16.33 9.21 -14.77
CA SER A 86 -17.63 8.59 -15.03
C SER A 86 -17.49 7.09 -15.26
N PHE A 87 -16.53 6.67 -16.08
CA PHE A 87 -16.23 5.26 -16.32
C PHE A 87 -15.86 4.53 -15.03
N ILE A 88 -14.95 5.09 -14.22
CA ILE A 88 -14.51 4.45 -12.97
C ILE A 88 -15.65 4.41 -11.96
N ASN A 89 -16.41 5.49 -11.81
CA ASN A 89 -17.58 5.51 -10.93
C ASN A 89 -18.61 4.47 -11.35
N SER A 90 -18.92 4.38 -12.65
CA SER A 90 -19.87 3.40 -13.17
C SER A 90 -19.39 1.97 -12.91
N PHE A 91 -18.09 1.71 -13.07
CA PHE A 91 -17.52 0.40 -12.80
C PHE A 91 -17.55 0.04 -11.30
N VAL A 92 -17.19 0.98 -10.43
CA VAL A 92 -17.27 0.77 -8.97
C VAL A 92 -18.72 0.62 -8.52
N ASN A 93 -19.63 1.49 -8.97
CA ASN A 93 -21.04 1.39 -8.64
C ASN A 93 -21.64 0.06 -9.09
N PHE A 94 -21.32 -0.40 -10.30
CA PHE A 94 -21.73 -1.72 -10.78
C PHE A 94 -21.33 -2.84 -9.80
N LEU A 95 -20.07 -2.83 -9.31
CA LEU A 95 -19.61 -3.81 -8.33
C LEU A 95 -20.32 -3.66 -6.98
N GLN A 96 -20.57 -2.42 -6.54
CA GLN A 96 -21.27 -2.15 -5.29
C GLN A 96 -22.76 -2.54 -5.36
N ASP A 97 -23.44 -2.26 -6.47
CA ASP A 97 -24.82 -2.68 -6.69
C ASP A 97 -24.97 -4.20 -6.73
N MET A 98 -23.91 -4.89 -7.21
CA MET A 98 -23.85 -6.36 -7.16
C MET A 98 -23.68 -6.89 -5.73
N MET A 99 -22.93 -6.20 -4.84
CA MET A 99 -22.38 -6.80 -3.62
C MET A 99 -22.83 -6.14 -2.31
N SER A 100 -23.08 -4.82 -2.30
CA SER A 100 -23.24 -4.05 -1.06
C SER A 100 -24.45 -3.12 -1.02
N ARG A 101 -24.84 -2.55 -2.15
CA ARG A 101 -25.88 -1.53 -2.23
C ARG A 101 -27.20 -2.07 -2.69
N PRO A 102 -28.32 -1.48 -2.25
CA PRO A 102 -29.63 -1.76 -2.84
C PRO A 102 -29.62 -1.47 -4.34
N SER A 103 -30.15 -2.38 -5.14
CA SER A 103 -30.16 -2.28 -6.60
C SER A 103 -31.57 -2.00 -7.13
N GLY A 104 -31.75 -0.87 -7.81
CA GLY A 104 -32.99 -0.50 -8.45
C GLY A 104 -34.19 -0.48 -7.49
N ALA A 105 -35.24 -1.28 -7.78
CA ALA A 105 -36.43 -1.39 -6.95
C ALA A 105 -36.26 -2.35 -5.72
N ARG A 106 -35.12 -2.95 -5.54
CA ARG A 106 -34.87 -3.93 -4.45
C ARG A 106 -34.14 -3.27 -3.28
N PRO A 107 -34.58 -3.52 -2.02
CA PRO A 107 -33.89 -2.99 -0.84
C PRO A 107 -32.57 -3.72 -0.51
N VAL A 108 -32.15 -4.68 -1.36
CA VAL A 108 -30.98 -5.54 -1.17
C VAL A 108 -30.12 -5.56 -2.44
N PRO A 109 -28.82 -5.90 -2.32
CA PRO A 109 -27.94 -6.04 -3.48
C PRO A 109 -28.43 -7.08 -4.48
N GLU A 110 -27.92 -7.01 -5.73
CA GLU A 110 -28.25 -7.98 -6.77
C GLU A 110 -27.81 -9.41 -6.38
N ILE A 111 -26.63 -9.54 -5.76
CA ILE A 111 -26.11 -10.78 -5.21
C ILE A 111 -26.04 -10.62 -3.69
N GLY A 112 -26.89 -11.37 -2.98
CA GLY A 112 -26.90 -11.34 -1.52
C GLY A 112 -25.69 -12.06 -0.89
N TRP A 113 -25.61 -11.98 0.45
CA TRP A 113 -24.49 -12.52 1.20
C TRP A 113 -24.18 -13.98 0.91
N LEU A 114 -25.19 -14.80 0.77
CA LEU A 114 -25.04 -16.24 0.52
C LEU A 114 -24.44 -16.49 -0.86
N GLY A 115 -24.88 -15.73 -1.87
CA GLY A 115 -24.34 -15.79 -3.22
C GLY A 115 -22.89 -15.33 -3.30
N ILE A 116 -22.52 -14.27 -2.57
CA ILE A 116 -21.14 -13.77 -2.53
C ILE A 116 -20.22 -14.80 -1.86
N ILE A 117 -20.62 -15.35 -0.70
CA ILE A 117 -19.83 -16.41 -0.05
C ILE A 117 -19.66 -17.60 -0.99
N ALA A 118 -20.70 -17.97 -1.73
CA ALA A 118 -20.62 -19.09 -2.68
C ALA A 118 -19.69 -18.80 -3.87
N ILE A 119 -19.70 -17.56 -4.42
CA ILE A 119 -18.77 -17.14 -5.48
C ILE A 119 -17.31 -17.17 -4.98
N VAL A 120 -17.07 -16.59 -3.81
CA VAL A 120 -15.74 -16.60 -3.20
C VAL A 120 -15.28 -18.01 -2.90
N ALA A 121 -16.15 -18.83 -2.30
CA ALA A 121 -15.88 -20.24 -2.01
C ALA A 121 -15.54 -21.02 -3.26
N PHE A 122 -16.31 -20.87 -4.35
CA PHE A 122 -16.04 -21.49 -5.63
C PHE A 122 -14.72 -21.02 -6.24
N GLY A 123 -14.46 -19.71 -6.26
CA GLY A 123 -13.20 -19.16 -6.75
C GLY A 123 -11.99 -19.69 -5.97
N VAL A 124 -12.06 -19.65 -4.64
CA VAL A 124 -11.01 -20.19 -3.78
C VAL A 124 -10.83 -21.71 -3.95
N LEU A 125 -11.91 -22.48 -4.10
CA LEU A 125 -11.84 -23.91 -4.38
C LEU A 125 -11.14 -24.18 -5.71
N ALA A 126 -11.47 -23.44 -6.75
CA ALA A 126 -10.93 -23.62 -8.09
C ALA A 126 -9.43 -23.34 -8.17
N PHE A 127 -8.98 -22.25 -7.50
CA PHE A 127 -7.60 -21.76 -7.61
C PHE A 127 -6.71 -22.12 -6.42
N ALA A 128 -7.22 -22.06 -5.18
CA ALA A 128 -6.44 -22.25 -3.96
C ALA A 128 -6.72 -23.56 -3.21
N GLY A 129 -7.88 -24.20 -3.43
CA GLY A 129 -8.23 -25.51 -2.91
C GLY A 129 -9.08 -25.54 -1.66
N TRP A 130 -9.44 -26.76 -1.22
CA TRP A 130 -10.44 -26.98 -0.17
C TRP A 130 -10.06 -26.42 1.20
N ARG A 131 -8.77 -26.43 1.59
CA ARG A 131 -8.30 -25.87 2.86
C ARG A 131 -8.48 -24.36 2.91
N SER A 132 -8.19 -23.67 1.81
CA SER A 132 -8.40 -22.22 1.69
C SER A 132 -9.88 -21.87 1.62
N LEU A 133 -10.71 -22.71 0.99
CA LEU A 133 -12.16 -22.56 0.94
C LEU A 133 -12.76 -22.46 2.35
N ILE A 134 -12.40 -23.35 3.28
CA ILE A 134 -12.89 -23.29 4.65
C ILE A 134 -12.52 -21.96 5.30
N GLY A 135 -11.26 -21.54 5.17
CA GLY A 135 -10.80 -20.26 5.70
C GLY A 135 -11.53 -19.05 5.11
N ALA A 136 -11.81 -19.08 3.80
CA ALA A 136 -12.55 -18.01 3.14
C ALA A 136 -14.02 -17.95 3.61
N VAL A 137 -14.70 -19.09 3.70
CA VAL A 137 -16.09 -19.14 4.17
C VAL A 137 -16.20 -18.67 5.63
N ILE A 138 -15.30 -19.13 6.51
CA ILE A 138 -15.26 -18.68 7.90
C ILE A 138 -14.95 -17.19 7.98
N GLY A 139 -13.96 -16.70 7.21
CA GLY A 139 -13.59 -15.29 7.21
C GLY A 139 -14.72 -14.37 6.74
N PHE A 140 -15.36 -14.69 5.61
CA PHE A 140 -16.50 -13.90 5.13
C PHE A 140 -17.70 -13.99 6.09
N GLY A 141 -17.97 -15.17 6.67
CA GLY A 141 -18.97 -15.32 7.72
C GLY A 141 -18.68 -14.44 8.95
N ALA A 142 -17.41 -14.39 9.38
CA ALA A 142 -16.99 -13.54 10.48
C ALA A 142 -17.20 -12.04 10.21
N LEU A 143 -16.97 -11.55 8.96
CA LEU A 143 -17.26 -10.16 8.58
C LEU A 143 -18.73 -9.81 8.80
N GLY A 144 -19.65 -10.73 8.44
CA GLY A 144 -21.07 -10.57 8.68
C GLY A 144 -21.43 -10.62 10.17
N MET A 145 -20.86 -11.56 10.93
CA MET A 145 -21.09 -11.69 12.37
C MET A 145 -20.56 -10.48 13.17
N LEU A 146 -19.52 -9.82 12.68
CA LEU A 146 -19.04 -8.55 13.24
C LEU A 146 -19.97 -7.37 12.94
N GLY A 147 -20.95 -7.53 12.06
CA GLY A 147 -21.92 -6.48 11.69
C GLY A 147 -21.41 -5.52 10.62
N PHE A 148 -20.32 -5.85 9.90
CA PHE A 148 -19.71 -5.01 8.89
C PHE A 148 -19.83 -5.60 7.47
N TRP A 149 -20.86 -6.39 7.20
CA TRP A 149 -21.03 -7.04 5.88
C TRP A 149 -21.03 -6.03 4.73
N SER A 150 -21.92 -5.05 4.77
CA SER A 150 -22.06 -4.04 3.69
C SER A 150 -20.76 -3.27 3.48
N GLN A 151 -20.13 -2.76 4.55
CA GLN A 151 -18.88 -2.01 4.49
C GLN A 151 -17.71 -2.88 4.01
N SER A 152 -17.72 -4.16 4.36
CA SER A 152 -16.75 -5.13 3.84
C SER A 152 -16.91 -5.34 2.34
N MET A 153 -18.14 -5.43 1.86
CA MET A 153 -18.42 -5.56 0.43
C MET A 153 -18.08 -4.29 -0.35
N ASP A 154 -18.30 -3.10 0.22
CA ASP A 154 -17.85 -1.84 -0.37
C ASP A 154 -16.33 -1.79 -0.52
N THR A 155 -15.60 -2.20 0.53
CA THR A 155 -14.13 -2.29 0.48
C THR A 155 -13.67 -3.29 -0.58
N LEU A 156 -14.33 -4.44 -0.66
CA LEU A 156 -14.02 -5.47 -1.66
C LEU A 156 -14.30 -4.98 -3.09
N ALA A 157 -15.41 -4.28 -3.31
CA ALA A 157 -15.78 -3.71 -4.61
C ALA A 157 -14.75 -2.69 -5.09
N LEU A 158 -14.35 -1.74 -4.22
CA LEU A 158 -13.29 -0.77 -4.52
C LEU A 158 -11.95 -1.45 -4.81
N THR A 159 -11.58 -2.44 -4.00
CA THR A 159 -10.33 -3.20 -4.18
C THR A 159 -10.35 -3.95 -5.51
N LEU A 160 -11.45 -4.63 -5.83
CA LEU A 160 -11.59 -5.36 -7.10
C LEU A 160 -11.52 -4.42 -8.30
N ALA A 161 -12.16 -3.25 -8.23
CA ALA A 161 -12.08 -2.24 -9.29
C ALA A 161 -10.63 -1.78 -9.50
N ALA A 162 -9.96 -1.37 -8.42
CA ALA A 162 -8.59 -0.89 -8.48
C ALA A 162 -7.62 -1.97 -8.96
N VAL A 163 -7.71 -3.20 -8.45
CA VAL A 163 -6.88 -4.34 -8.87
C VAL A 163 -7.10 -4.66 -10.34
N THR A 164 -8.36 -4.76 -10.79
CA THR A 164 -8.69 -5.06 -12.18
C THR A 164 -8.05 -4.04 -13.12
N LEU A 165 -8.22 -2.74 -12.85
CA LEU A 165 -7.63 -1.67 -13.63
C LEU A 165 -6.10 -1.68 -13.55
N SER A 166 -5.52 -1.94 -12.36
CA SER A 166 -4.06 -2.03 -12.18
C SER A 166 -3.45 -3.19 -12.97
N LEU A 167 -4.10 -4.33 -13.01
CA LEU A 167 -3.64 -5.49 -13.78
C LEU A 167 -3.82 -5.29 -15.29
N LEU A 168 -4.94 -4.69 -15.72
CA LEU A 168 -5.18 -4.37 -17.12
C LEU A 168 -4.14 -3.38 -17.70
N ILE A 169 -3.62 -2.49 -16.89
CA ILE A 169 -2.57 -1.53 -17.27
C ILE A 169 -1.18 -2.11 -16.98
N GLY A 170 -0.97 -2.62 -15.77
CA GLY A 170 0.34 -3.02 -15.26
C GLY A 170 0.92 -4.24 -15.95
N ILE A 171 0.10 -5.26 -16.27
CA ILE A 171 0.61 -6.47 -16.94
C ILE A 171 1.06 -6.16 -18.39
N PRO A 172 0.26 -5.53 -19.26
CA PRO A 172 0.72 -5.20 -20.61
C PRO A 172 1.94 -4.28 -20.63
N LEU A 173 1.96 -3.24 -19.79
CA LEU A 173 3.13 -2.37 -19.68
C LEU A 173 4.35 -3.11 -19.11
N GLY A 174 4.14 -4.04 -18.17
CA GLY A 174 5.19 -4.90 -17.63
C GLY A 174 5.78 -5.86 -18.68
N VAL A 175 4.95 -6.44 -19.55
CA VAL A 175 5.43 -7.23 -20.70
C VAL A 175 6.26 -6.37 -21.63
N LEU A 176 5.82 -5.15 -21.97
CA LEU A 176 6.58 -4.23 -22.81
C LEU A 176 7.90 -3.84 -22.16
N ALA A 177 7.90 -3.55 -20.84
CA ALA A 177 9.11 -3.21 -20.11
C ALA A 177 10.09 -4.40 -20.02
N GLY A 178 9.58 -5.63 -19.92
CA GLY A 178 10.39 -6.86 -19.94
C GLY A 178 11.05 -7.11 -21.30
N LEU A 179 10.35 -6.80 -22.40
CA LEU A 179 10.86 -6.94 -23.78
C LEU A 179 11.79 -5.81 -24.20
N TYR A 180 11.56 -4.58 -23.69
CA TYR A 180 12.26 -3.37 -24.12
C TYR A 180 12.93 -2.63 -22.94
N PRO A 181 14.23 -2.85 -22.66
CA PRO A 181 14.91 -2.24 -21.51
C PRO A 181 14.91 -0.69 -21.52
N LYS A 182 14.83 -0.07 -22.71
CA LYS A 182 14.71 1.39 -22.84
C LYS A 182 13.37 1.91 -22.31
N PHE A 183 12.30 1.17 -22.56
CA PHE A 183 10.96 1.48 -22.07
C PHE A 183 10.87 1.34 -20.54
N GLU A 184 11.49 0.31 -19.99
CA GLU A 184 11.60 0.14 -18.53
C GLU A 184 12.32 1.35 -17.88
N LYS A 185 13.48 1.74 -18.41
CA LYS A 185 14.24 2.90 -17.92
C LYS A 185 13.44 4.20 -17.99
N PHE A 186 12.56 4.33 -18.98
CA PHE A 186 11.66 5.48 -19.10
C PHE A 186 10.56 5.49 -18.04
N LEU A 187 10.00 4.31 -17.72
CA LEU A 187 8.94 4.18 -16.70
C LEU A 187 9.46 4.19 -15.27
N ALA A 188 10.70 3.74 -15.04
CA ALA A 188 11.26 3.56 -13.70
C ALA A 188 11.12 4.79 -12.80
N PRO A 189 11.43 6.03 -13.23
CA PRO A 189 11.28 7.21 -12.36
C PRO A 189 9.83 7.45 -11.91
N ALA A 190 8.85 7.23 -12.79
CA ALA A 190 7.44 7.39 -12.44
C ALA A 190 6.97 6.31 -11.44
N LEU A 191 7.44 5.08 -11.61
CA LEU A 191 7.15 3.98 -10.68
C LEU A 191 7.82 4.18 -9.32
N ASP A 192 9.07 4.67 -9.31
CA ASP A 192 9.79 5.02 -8.09
C ASP A 192 9.06 6.14 -7.33
N PHE A 193 8.67 7.19 -8.05
CA PHE A 193 7.90 8.30 -7.49
C PHE A 193 6.59 7.81 -6.86
N ALA A 194 5.82 6.97 -7.56
CA ALA A 194 4.56 6.42 -7.07
C ALA A 194 4.72 5.55 -5.80
N GLN A 195 5.88 4.90 -5.60
CA GLN A 195 6.14 4.04 -4.44
C GLN A 195 6.82 4.76 -3.27
N VAL A 196 7.67 5.75 -3.55
CA VAL A 196 8.42 6.48 -2.52
C VAL A 196 7.59 7.60 -1.91
N MET A 197 6.72 8.23 -2.69
CA MET A 197 5.88 9.31 -2.20
C MET A 197 4.85 8.79 -1.20
N PRO A 198 4.73 9.42 -0.01
CA PRO A 198 3.68 9.05 0.94
C PRO A 198 2.29 9.09 0.28
N THR A 199 1.51 8.04 0.48
CA THR A 199 0.26 7.81 -0.26
C THR A 199 -0.77 8.92 -0.09
N PHE A 200 -0.82 9.56 1.08
CA PHE A 200 -1.75 10.66 1.33
C PHE A 200 -1.37 11.97 0.61
N VAL A 201 -0.13 12.12 0.13
CA VAL A 201 0.29 13.34 -0.58
C VAL A 201 -0.44 13.50 -1.92
N TYR A 202 -0.73 12.41 -2.63
CA TYR A 202 -1.46 12.48 -3.89
C TYR A 202 -2.98 12.36 -3.74
N LEU A 203 -3.52 12.20 -2.51
CA LEU A 203 -4.97 12.24 -2.29
C LEU A 203 -5.55 13.57 -2.76
N THR A 204 -4.99 14.70 -2.31
CA THR A 204 -5.47 16.04 -2.63
C THR A 204 -5.41 16.36 -4.14
N PRO A 205 -4.29 16.16 -4.86
CA PRO A 205 -4.29 16.35 -6.30
C PRO A 205 -5.31 15.49 -7.04
N VAL A 206 -5.46 14.22 -6.65
CA VAL A 206 -6.42 13.33 -7.31
C VAL A 206 -7.86 13.78 -7.06
N THR A 207 -8.20 14.21 -5.84
CA THR A 207 -9.55 14.74 -5.56
C THR A 207 -9.81 16.07 -6.25
N LEU A 208 -8.78 16.88 -6.47
CA LEU A 208 -8.89 18.11 -7.25
C LEU A 208 -9.32 17.83 -8.70
N PHE A 209 -8.78 16.78 -9.31
CA PHE A 209 -9.13 16.41 -10.68
C PHE A 209 -10.43 15.60 -10.78
N PHE A 210 -10.60 14.60 -9.92
CA PHE A 210 -11.67 13.58 -10.05
C PHE A 210 -12.79 13.73 -9.02
N LEU A 211 -12.74 14.75 -8.17
CA LEU A 211 -13.65 15.01 -7.04
C LEU A 211 -13.54 13.94 -5.94
N ILE A 212 -14.15 14.22 -4.80
CA ILE A 212 -14.26 13.27 -3.69
C ILE A 212 -15.19 12.13 -4.07
N GLY A 213 -14.81 10.89 -3.75
CA GLY A 213 -15.67 9.73 -3.96
C GLY A 213 -14.95 8.50 -4.55
N PRO A 214 -15.72 7.50 -5.03
CA PRO A 214 -15.18 6.20 -5.45
C PRO A 214 -14.15 6.28 -6.57
N ALA A 215 -14.32 7.19 -7.55
CA ALA A 215 -13.35 7.34 -8.64
C ALA A 215 -11.98 7.78 -8.13
N SER A 216 -11.92 8.82 -7.30
CA SER A 216 -10.65 9.28 -6.71
C SER A 216 -9.99 8.22 -5.85
N ALA A 217 -10.77 7.51 -5.03
CA ALA A 217 -10.29 6.41 -4.22
C ALA A 217 -9.67 5.29 -5.08
N THR A 218 -10.35 4.93 -6.17
CA THR A 218 -9.88 3.91 -7.10
C THR A 218 -8.61 4.36 -7.83
N ILE A 219 -8.53 5.61 -8.29
CA ILE A 219 -7.36 6.17 -8.99
C ILE A 219 -6.14 6.23 -8.06
N VAL A 220 -6.31 6.69 -6.83
CA VAL A 220 -5.24 6.72 -5.85
C VAL A 220 -4.73 5.30 -5.55
N THR A 221 -5.65 4.36 -5.38
CA THR A 221 -5.32 2.94 -5.19
C THR A 221 -4.59 2.37 -6.40
N LEU A 222 -5.01 2.72 -7.61
CA LEU A 222 -4.41 2.31 -8.88
C LEU A 222 -2.96 2.83 -9.00
N ILE A 223 -2.70 4.10 -8.69
CA ILE A 223 -1.34 4.69 -8.72
C ILE A 223 -0.40 3.88 -7.83
N TYR A 224 -0.85 3.48 -6.65
CA TYR A 224 -0.06 2.73 -5.68
C TYR A 224 0.10 1.24 -6.06
N SER A 225 -0.89 0.63 -6.70
CA SER A 225 -0.93 -0.81 -7.00
C SER A 225 -0.43 -1.21 -8.40
N ILE A 226 -0.27 -0.26 -9.35
CA ILE A 226 0.33 -0.53 -10.67
C ILE A 226 1.81 -0.98 -10.57
N PRO A 227 2.69 -0.34 -9.76
CA PRO A 227 4.11 -0.66 -9.76
C PRO A 227 4.44 -2.14 -9.49
N PRO A 228 3.84 -2.84 -8.50
CA PRO A 228 4.07 -4.27 -8.31
C PRO A 228 3.68 -5.10 -9.55
N ALA A 229 2.49 -4.85 -10.13
CA ALA A 229 2.04 -5.56 -11.33
C ALA A 229 3.02 -5.42 -12.49
N LEU A 230 3.48 -4.19 -12.74
CA LEU A 230 4.36 -3.87 -13.85
C LEU A 230 5.78 -4.42 -13.62
N ARG A 231 6.39 -4.14 -12.47
CA ARG A 231 7.77 -4.53 -12.18
C ARG A 231 7.94 -6.04 -12.14
N ILE A 232 7.05 -6.74 -11.43
CA ILE A 232 7.15 -8.20 -11.32
C ILE A 232 6.89 -8.86 -12.67
N THR A 233 5.95 -8.34 -13.47
CA THR A 233 5.73 -8.84 -14.83
C THR A 233 6.95 -8.58 -15.74
N SER A 234 7.58 -7.40 -15.64
CA SER A 234 8.80 -7.08 -16.39
C SER A 234 9.94 -8.05 -16.08
N VAL A 235 10.18 -8.28 -14.78
CA VAL A 235 11.18 -9.24 -14.31
C VAL A 235 10.84 -10.65 -14.78
N ALA A 236 9.58 -11.08 -14.64
CA ALA A 236 9.12 -12.41 -15.05
C ALA A 236 9.39 -12.72 -16.53
N ILE A 237 9.14 -11.73 -17.41
CA ILE A 237 9.40 -11.89 -18.86
C ILE A 237 10.90 -11.91 -19.15
N ARG A 238 11.70 -11.14 -18.42
CA ARG A 238 13.15 -11.02 -18.66
C ARG A 238 13.94 -12.21 -18.13
N GLU A 239 13.48 -12.82 -17.05
CA GLU A 239 14.12 -14.00 -16.43
C GLU A 239 13.88 -15.31 -17.18
N VAL A 240 13.05 -15.31 -18.23
CA VAL A 240 12.89 -16.48 -19.10
C VAL A 240 14.22 -16.84 -19.74
N PRO A 241 14.70 -18.10 -19.62
CA PRO A 241 15.98 -18.53 -20.17
C PRO A 241 16.12 -18.21 -21.64
N TRP A 242 17.18 -17.44 -22.00
CA TRP A 242 17.40 -16.99 -23.38
C TRP A 242 17.44 -18.15 -24.37
N GLY A 243 18.04 -19.29 -24.01
CA GLY A 243 18.09 -20.48 -24.86
C GLY A 243 16.72 -20.98 -25.30
N SER A 244 15.68 -20.87 -24.46
CA SER A 244 14.31 -21.23 -24.84
C SER A 244 13.73 -20.27 -25.88
N VAL A 245 14.05 -18.98 -25.75
CA VAL A 245 13.59 -17.95 -26.67
C VAL A 245 14.34 -18.06 -28.00
N GLU A 246 15.65 -18.26 -27.95
CA GLU A 246 16.51 -18.44 -29.10
C GLU A 246 16.13 -19.68 -29.93
N ALA A 247 15.87 -20.81 -29.27
CA ALA A 247 15.38 -22.02 -29.93
C ALA A 247 14.07 -21.77 -30.69
N ALA A 248 13.12 -21.05 -30.10
CA ALA A 248 11.87 -20.72 -30.77
C ALA A 248 12.09 -19.82 -31.99
N ILE A 249 12.97 -18.81 -31.88
CA ILE A 249 13.30 -17.90 -33.00
C ILE A 249 14.02 -18.68 -34.11
N SER A 250 14.98 -19.55 -33.78
CA SER A 250 15.69 -20.40 -34.73
C SER A 250 14.78 -21.37 -35.50
N MET A 251 13.67 -21.78 -34.89
CA MET A 251 12.60 -22.52 -35.54
C MET A 251 11.63 -21.67 -36.37
N GLY A 252 11.93 -20.40 -36.60
CA GLY A 252 11.13 -19.49 -37.42
C GLY A 252 9.98 -18.79 -36.70
N SER A 253 9.90 -18.84 -35.34
CA SER A 253 8.87 -18.14 -34.60
C SER A 253 9.06 -16.62 -34.67
N THR A 254 7.96 -15.88 -34.87
CA THR A 254 7.96 -14.43 -34.72
C THR A 254 8.14 -14.03 -33.25
N LYS A 255 8.56 -12.79 -32.96
CA LYS A 255 8.69 -12.28 -31.59
C LYS A 255 7.39 -12.45 -30.77
N TRP A 256 6.25 -12.22 -31.38
CA TRP A 256 4.94 -12.41 -30.75
C TRP A 256 4.63 -13.88 -30.44
N GLN A 257 4.99 -14.77 -31.35
CA GLN A 257 4.84 -16.23 -31.13
C GLN A 257 5.77 -16.71 -30.01
N ALA A 258 7.02 -16.26 -29.98
CA ALA A 258 7.97 -16.55 -28.91
C ALA A 258 7.47 -16.02 -27.56
N LEU A 259 6.95 -14.78 -27.52
CA LEU A 259 6.32 -14.24 -26.31
C LEU A 259 5.14 -15.11 -25.85
N ARG A 260 4.17 -15.38 -26.71
CA ARG A 260 2.91 -16.04 -26.33
C ARG A 260 3.09 -17.53 -26.02
N LYS A 261 3.97 -18.24 -26.75
CA LYS A 261 4.11 -19.70 -26.66
C LYS A 261 5.27 -20.13 -25.76
N VAL A 262 6.27 -19.29 -25.54
CA VAL A 262 7.48 -19.63 -24.77
C VAL A 262 7.60 -18.77 -23.52
N GLN A 263 7.72 -17.43 -23.68
CA GLN A 263 7.99 -16.55 -22.54
C GLN A 263 6.80 -16.46 -21.57
N TRP A 264 5.60 -16.22 -22.07
CA TRP A 264 4.42 -16.06 -21.22
C TRP A 264 4.10 -17.33 -20.38
N PRO A 265 4.10 -18.56 -20.94
CA PRO A 265 3.87 -19.76 -20.15
C PRO A 265 4.92 -19.99 -19.06
N GLN A 266 6.18 -19.63 -19.31
CA GLN A 266 7.26 -19.75 -18.32
C GLN A 266 7.18 -18.61 -17.27
N ALA A 267 6.85 -17.40 -17.68
CA ALA A 267 6.74 -16.23 -16.81
C ALA A 267 5.49 -16.25 -15.90
N ARG A 268 4.43 -16.99 -16.27
CA ARG A 268 3.10 -16.94 -15.62
C ARG A 268 3.14 -17.10 -14.10
N ARG A 269 4.07 -17.93 -13.60
CA ARG A 269 4.22 -18.16 -12.15
C ARG A 269 4.61 -16.87 -11.42
N THR A 270 5.66 -16.21 -11.89
CA THR A 270 6.13 -14.95 -11.32
C THR A 270 5.11 -13.83 -11.53
N VAL A 271 4.38 -13.83 -12.65
CA VAL A 271 3.27 -12.90 -12.89
C VAL A 271 2.16 -13.07 -11.85
N VAL A 272 1.79 -14.30 -11.46
CA VAL A 272 0.78 -14.54 -10.42
C VAL A 272 1.24 -14.02 -9.05
N LEU A 273 2.55 -14.08 -8.73
CA LEU A 273 3.10 -13.40 -7.56
C LEU A 273 2.92 -11.88 -7.67
N GLY A 274 3.12 -11.31 -8.85
CA GLY A 274 2.85 -9.91 -9.13
C GLY A 274 1.38 -9.54 -8.90
N ILE A 275 0.45 -10.38 -9.32
CA ILE A 275 -0.99 -10.21 -9.05
C ILE A 275 -1.26 -10.19 -7.54
N ASN A 276 -0.70 -11.14 -6.78
CA ASN A 276 -0.86 -11.18 -5.33
C ASN A 276 -0.35 -9.90 -4.66
N GLN A 277 0.85 -9.43 -5.02
CA GLN A 277 1.41 -8.18 -4.49
C GLN A 277 0.55 -6.95 -4.86
N THR A 278 -0.02 -6.93 -6.06
CA THR A 278 -0.94 -5.87 -6.50
C THR A 278 -2.22 -5.85 -5.67
N ILE A 279 -2.80 -7.02 -5.36
CA ILE A 279 -3.99 -7.15 -4.51
C ILE A 279 -3.69 -6.61 -3.11
N MET A 280 -2.55 -7.00 -2.52
CA MET A 280 -2.15 -6.54 -1.18
C MET A 280 -1.89 -5.04 -1.14
N ALA A 281 -1.21 -4.49 -2.15
CA ALA A 281 -1.00 -3.06 -2.29
C ALA A 281 -2.33 -2.29 -2.41
N ALA A 282 -3.22 -2.75 -3.27
CA ALA A 282 -4.54 -2.13 -3.45
C ALA A 282 -5.37 -2.18 -2.16
N PHE A 283 -5.37 -3.31 -1.46
CA PHE A 283 -6.11 -3.45 -0.21
C PHE A 283 -5.59 -2.52 0.88
N SER A 284 -4.29 -2.39 1.02
CA SER A 284 -3.67 -1.43 1.96
C SER A 284 -4.06 0.01 1.62
N MET A 285 -4.07 0.36 0.34
CA MET A 285 -4.37 1.72 -0.10
C MET A 285 -5.85 2.10 0.04
N VAL A 286 -6.79 1.17 -0.20
CA VAL A 286 -8.23 1.42 -0.04
C VAL A 286 -8.56 1.87 1.40
N THR A 287 -7.84 1.37 2.40
CA THR A 287 -8.00 1.80 3.79
C THR A 287 -7.58 3.27 3.98
N ILE A 288 -6.49 3.71 3.33
CA ILE A 288 -6.02 5.10 3.36
C ILE A 288 -6.95 6.01 2.55
N ALA A 289 -7.51 5.52 1.46
CA ALA A 289 -8.47 6.25 0.62
C ALA A 289 -9.76 6.64 1.37
N ALA A 290 -10.02 6.06 2.54
CA ALA A 290 -11.09 6.49 3.44
C ALA A 290 -10.96 7.95 3.89
N LEU A 291 -9.75 8.52 3.89
CA LEU A 291 -9.52 9.93 4.20
C LEU A 291 -10.13 10.90 3.16
N ILE A 292 -10.48 10.40 1.99
CA ILE A 292 -11.19 11.13 0.93
C ILE A 292 -12.64 10.59 0.76
N ASP A 293 -13.23 10.16 1.87
CA ASP A 293 -14.62 9.68 1.95
C ASP A 293 -14.91 8.46 1.04
N ALA A 294 -13.91 7.61 0.79
CA ALA A 294 -14.10 6.35 0.09
C ALA A 294 -14.97 5.40 0.94
N PRO A 295 -16.06 4.85 0.37
CA PRO A 295 -16.94 3.95 1.13
C PRO A 295 -16.22 2.65 1.50
N GLY A 296 -16.60 2.08 2.64
CA GLY A 296 -16.07 0.80 3.11
C GLY A 296 -15.60 0.81 4.56
N LEU A 297 -14.87 -0.23 4.95
CA LEU A 297 -14.37 -0.41 6.32
C LEU A 297 -13.45 0.72 6.79
N GLY A 298 -12.60 1.22 5.89
CA GLY A 298 -11.70 2.34 6.20
C GLY A 298 -12.44 3.57 6.71
N LEU A 299 -13.55 3.93 6.06
CA LEU A 299 -14.38 5.09 6.47
C LEU A 299 -14.98 4.90 7.87
N VAL A 300 -15.37 3.67 8.21
CA VAL A 300 -15.87 3.37 9.56
C VAL A 300 -14.77 3.56 10.61
N VAL A 301 -13.53 3.12 10.31
CA VAL A 301 -12.39 3.34 11.22
C VAL A 301 -12.13 4.83 11.41
N VAL A 302 -12.05 5.62 10.32
CA VAL A 302 -11.81 7.07 10.40
C VAL A 302 -12.88 7.74 11.25
N LYS A 303 -14.16 7.48 11.00
CA LYS A 303 -15.27 8.04 11.79
C LYS A 303 -15.24 7.61 13.26
N ALA A 304 -14.87 6.36 13.54
CA ALA A 304 -14.74 5.87 14.91
C ALA A 304 -13.57 6.53 15.65
N LEU A 305 -12.47 6.81 14.96
CA LEU A 305 -11.33 7.57 15.53
C LEU A 305 -11.71 9.03 15.80
N GLU A 306 -12.42 9.69 14.90
CA GLU A 306 -12.90 11.06 15.08
C GLU A 306 -13.85 11.21 16.29
N THR A 307 -14.64 10.17 16.55
CA THR A 307 -15.57 10.14 17.71
C THR A 307 -14.98 9.48 18.96
N LEU A 308 -13.70 9.06 18.92
CA LEU A 308 -13.01 8.35 20.00
C LEU A 308 -13.72 7.04 20.42
N ASP A 309 -14.46 6.42 19.51
CA ASP A 309 -15.10 5.11 19.69
C ASP A 309 -14.07 3.99 19.43
N VAL A 310 -13.30 3.67 20.48
CA VAL A 310 -12.18 2.72 20.38
C VAL A 310 -12.68 1.31 20.08
N GLY A 311 -13.78 0.88 20.71
CA GLY A 311 -14.36 -0.44 20.48
C GLY A 311 -14.80 -0.65 19.05
N ARG A 312 -15.45 0.35 18.45
CA ARG A 312 -15.86 0.31 17.04
C ARG A 312 -14.67 0.35 16.11
N SER A 313 -13.67 1.20 16.39
CA SER A 313 -12.43 1.27 15.62
C SER A 313 -11.70 -0.08 15.62
N PHE A 314 -11.55 -0.71 16.79
CA PHE A 314 -10.92 -2.01 16.93
C PHE A 314 -11.67 -3.13 16.17
N THR A 315 -13.00 -3.23 16.33
CA THR A 315 -13.79 -4.26 15.65
C THR A 315 -13.79 -4.10 14.14
N THR A 316 -13.82 -2.86 13.65
CA THR A 316 -13.68 -2.57 12.21
C THR A 316 -12.28 -2.88 11.72
N GLY A 317 -11.25 -2.54 12.49
CA GLY A 317 -9.86 -2.93 12.21
C GLY A 317 -9.70 -4.45 12.13
N LEU A 318 -10.33 -5.19 13.04
CA LEU A 318 -10.36 -6.66 12.99
C LEU A 318 -11.02 -7.19 11.71
N ALA A 319 -12.11 -6.57 11.26
CA ALA A 319 -12.75 -6.92 9.99
C ALA A 319 -11.80 -6.69 8.79
N ILE A 320 -11.05 -5.58 8.78
CA ILE A 320 -10.03 -5.32 7.75
C ILE A 320 -8.96 -6.42 7.75
N VAL A 321 -8.45 -6.78 8.94
CA VAL A 321 -7.43 -7.83 9.08
C VAL A 321 -7.95 -9.20 8.61
N ILE A 322 -9.16 -9.57 8.98
CA ILE A 322 -9.78 -10.84 8.52
C ILE A 322 -9.87 -10.85 7.00
N MET A 323 -10.36 -9.78 6.38
CA MET A 323 -10.46 -9.70 4.92
C MET A 323 -9.08 -9.77 4.25
N ALA A 324 -8.07 -9.06 4.78
CA ALA A 324 -6.70 -9.11 4.31
C ALA A 324 -6.14 -10.55 4.36
N ILE A 325 -6.31 -11.24 5.48
CA ILE A 325 -5.85 -12.64 5.65
C ILE A 325 -6.53 -13.57 4.64
N VAL A 326 -7.84 -13.42 4.43
CA VAL A 326 -8.57 -14.28 3.47
C VAL A 326 -8.07 -14.05 2.05
N LEU A 327 -7.91 -12.79 1.64
CA LEU A 327 -7.40 -12.44 0.32
C LEU A 327 -5.96 -12.93 0.13
N ASP A 328 -5.07 -12.64 1.07
CA ASP A 328 -3.66 -13.06 1.02
C ASP A 328 -3.52 -14.58 0.93
N ARG A 329 -4.13 -15.30 1.87
CA ARG A 329 -4.03 -16.76 1.90
C ARG A 329 -4.63 -17.44 0.67
N SER A 330 -5.71 -16.88 0.13
CA SER A 330 -6.35 -17.41 -1.07
C SER A 330 -5.50 -17.18 -2.32
N THR A 331 -4.95 -15.97 -2.48
CA THR A 331 -4.12 -15.63 -3.65
C THR A 331 -2.74 -16.26 -3.60
N THR A 332 -2.09 -16.32 -2.43
CA THR A 332 -0.80 -17.00 -2.25
C THR A 332 -0.91 -18.49 -2.59
N ARG A 333 -1.93 -19.19 -2.07
CA ARG A 333 -2.13 -20.60 -2.41
C ARG A 333 -2.56 -20.83 -3.85
N ALA A 334 -3.26 -19.87 -4.47
CA ALA A 334 -3.53 -19.91 -5.89
C ALA A 334 -2.24 -19.84 -6.72
N ALA A 335 -1.31 -18.97 -6.32
CA ALA A 335 0.02 -18.85 -6.94
C ALA A 335 0.83 -20.15 -6.81
N GLU A 336 0.90 -20.74 -5.61
CA GLU A 336 1.58 -22.01 -5.36
C GLU A 336 1.03 -23.16 -6.19
N ARG A 337 -0.29 -23.23 -6.40
CA ARG A 337 -0.91 -24.29 -7.20
C ARG A 337 -0.62 -24.22 -8.69
N VAL A 338 -0.37 -23.06 -9.24
CA VAL A 338 0.08 -22.91 -10.62
C VAL A 338 1.40 -23.67 -10.84
N GLU A 339 2.19 -23.87 -9.78
CA GLU A 339 3.48 -24.56 -9.79
C GLU A 339 3.35 -26.09 -9.95
N PHE A 340 2.37 -26.71 -9.30
CA PHE A 340 2.25 -28.19 -9.19
C PHE A 340 1.44 -28.87 -10.30
N THR A 341 1.02 -28.15 -11.34
CA THR A 341 0.07 -28.70 -12.34
C THR A 341 0.74 -29.53 -13.44
N SER A 342 2.01 -29.93 -13.32
CA SER A 342 2.77 -30.51 -14.43
C SER A 342 2.52 -32.02 -14.69
N VAL A 343 2.05 -32.81 -13.71
CA VAL A 343 1.73 -34.25 -13.95
C VAL A 343 0.54 -34.64 -13.08
N GLN A 344 -0.66 -34.58 -13.63
CA GLN A 344 -1.86 -35.11 -12.97
C GLN A 344 -2.32 -36.39 -13.63
N SER A 345 -2.67 -37.41 -12.82
CA SER A 345 -3.31 -38.62 -13.29
C SER A 345 -4.73 -38.35 -13.80
N ASP A 346 -5.20 -39.14 -14.77
CA ASP A 346 -6.57 -38.99 -15.33
C ASP A 346 -7.67 -39.05 -14.26
N SER A 347 -7.48 -39.87 -13.23
CA SER A 347 -8.40 -39.91 -12.09
C SER A 347 -8.46 -38.61 -11.31
N GLN A 348 -7.33 -37.95 -11.11
CA GLN A 348 -7.26 -36.61 -10.42
C GLN A 348 -7.92 -35.51 -11.26
N ILE A 349 -7.73 -35.57 -12.59
CA ILE A 349 -8.38 -34.64 -13.52
C ILE A 349 -9.91 -34.82 -13.47
N ARG A 350 -10.39 -36.04 -13.48
CA ARG A 350 -11.83 -36.36 -13.40
C ARG A 350 -12.42 -35.90 -12.07
N THR A 351 -11.79 -36.24 -10.95
CA THR A 351 -12.23 -35.81 -9.63
C THR A 351 -12.28 -34.28 -9.54
N ARG A 352 -11.24 -33.58 -10.01
CA ARG A 352 -11.21 -32.12 -10.05
C ARG A 352 -12.34 -31.51 -10.89
N ARG A 353 -12.63 -32.09 -12.06
CA ARG A 353 -13.74 -31.63 -12.92
C ARG A 353 -15.09 -31.82 -12.22
N ILE A 354 -15.30 -32.92 -11.54
CA ILE A 354 -16.54 -33.19 -10.79
C ILE A 354 -16.66 -32.22 -9.65
N THR A 355 -15.61 -32.03 -8.85
CA THR A 355 -15.61 -31.09 -7.72
C THR A 355 -15.89 -29.65 -8.16
N LEU A 356 -15.29 -29.20 -9.27
CA LEU A 356 -15.54 -27.88 -9.83
C LEU A 356 -16.97 -27.80 -10.42
N GLY A 357 -17.46 -28.84 -11.06
CA GLY A 357 -18.83 -28.87 -11.59
C GLY A 357 -19.88 -28.76 -10.46
N VAL A 358 -19.71 -29.55 -9.40
CA VAL A 358 -20.57 -29.48 -8.21
C VAL A 358 -20.45 -28.13 -7.52
N GLY A 359 -19.23 -27.60 -7.36
CA GLY A 359 -19.01 -26.27 -6.79
C GLY A 359 -19.66 -25.16 -7.59
N ALA A 360 -19.57 -25.21 -8.92
CA ALA A 360 -20.24 -24.24 -9.81
C ALA A 360 -21.77 -24.32 -9.70
N LEU A 361 -22.32 -25.54 -9.65
CA LEU A 361 -23.77 -25.76 -9.49
C LEU A 361 -24.26 -25.22 -8.14
N LEU A 362 -23.52 -25.47 -7.05
CA LEU A 362 -23.85 -24.93 -5.73
C LEU A 362 -23.73 -23.39 -5.71
N ALA A 363 -22.68 -22.81 -6.32
CA ALA A 363 -22.55 -21.36 -6.43
C ALA A 363 -23.74 -20.76 -7.20
N PHE A 364 -24.13 -21.35 -8.32
CA PHE A 364 -25.30 -20.91 -9.08
C PHE A 364 -26.59 -21.01 -8.26
N LEU A 365 -26.80 -22.13 -7.54
CA LEU A 365 -27.94 -22.32 -6.66
C LEU A 365 -28.01 -21.24 -5.58
N PHE A 366 -26.88 -20.96 -4.89
CA PHE A 366 -26.85 -19.96 -3.83
C PHE A 366 -27.01 -18.53 -4.37
N ILE A 367 -26.51 -18.21 -5.57
CA ILE A 367 -26.78 -16.96 -6.25
C ILE A 367 -28.28 -16.85 -6.54
N TYR A 368 -28.89 -17.91 -7.08
CA TYR A 368 -30.33 -17.96 -7.37
C TYR A 368 -31.15 -17.75 -6.09
N LEU A 369 -30.83 -18.46 -4.98
CA LEU A 369 -31.52 -18.29 -3.71
C LEU A 369 -31.37 -16.86 -3.18
N SER A 370 -30.16 -16.27 -3.25
CA SER A 370 -29.91 -14.90 -2.78
C SER A 370 -30.65 -13.84 -3.61
N ARG A 371 -30.99 -14.16 -4.86
CA ARG A 371 -31.76 -13.27 -5.71
C ARG A 371 -33.27 -13.29 -5.39
N PHE A 372 -33.81 -14.41 -5.00
CA PHE A 372 -35.24 -14.57 -4.82
C PHE A 372 -35.72 -14.54 -3.38
N TYR A 373 -34.86 -14.87 -2.43
CA TYR A 373 -35.21 -14.95 -1.00
C TYR A 373 -34.48 -13.91 -0.18
N TYR A 374 -35.23 -13.13 0.61
CA TYR A 374 -34.69 -12.06 1.43
C TYR A 374 -33.67 -12.55 2.50
N TRP A 375 -33.95 -13.67 3.17
CA TRP A 375 -33.04 -14.26 4.15
C TRP A 375 -31.67 -14.66 3.58
N ALA A 376 -31.62 -14.95 2.29
CA ALA A 376 -30.37 -15.28 1.58
C ALA A 376 -29.71 -14.03 0.95
N ALA A 377 -30.46 -12.93 0.85
CA ALA A 377 -29.98 -11.68 0.28
C ALA A 377 -29.31 -10.78 1.33
N GLU A 378 -29.95 -10.60 2.48
CA GLU A 378 -29.41 -9.82 3.59
C GLU A 378 -28.75 -10.74 4.61
N PHE A 379 -27.56 -10.34 5.10
CA PHE A 379 -26.85 -11.11 6.12
C PHE A 379 -27.72 -11.11 7.41
N PRO A 380 -27.97 -12.27 8.02
CA PRO A 380 -28.79 -12.35 9.24
C PRO A 380 -28.26 -11.38 10.29
N GLY A 381 -29.12 -10.47 10.76
CA GLY A 381 -28.78 -9.38 11.66
C GLY A 381 -28.11 -9.88 12.93
N GLY A 382 -26.81 -9.97 12.89
CA GLY A 382 -25.99 -10.62 13.90
C GLY A 382 -24.86 -9.72 14.43
N GLY A 383 -24.98 -8.40 14.33
CA GLY A 383 -24.00 -7.47 14.89
C GLY A 383 -23.71 -7.62 16.40
N ASP A 384 -24.19 -8.70 17.01
CA ASP A 384 -23.99 -8.98 18.44
C ASP A 384 -22.55 -9.34 18.78
N LEU A 385 -21.85 -10.10 17.90
CA LEU A 385 -20.45 -10.42 18.13
C LEU A 385 -19.57 -9.17 18.05
N GLY A 386 -19.77 -8.31 17.05
CA GLY A 386 -19.04 -7.05 16.92
C GLY A 386 -19.30 -6.12 18.10
N ARG A 387 -20.55 -5.96 18.50
CA ARG A 387 -20.93 -5.18 19.69
C ARG A 387 -20.40 -5.77 20.99
N PHE A 388 -20.39 -7.10 21.11
CA PHE A 388 -19.82 -7.78 22.26
C PHE A 388 -18.32 -7.48 22.36
N ILE A 389 -17.56 -7.66 21.29
CA ILE A 389 -16.12 -7.36 21.26
C ILE A 389 -15.87 -5.87 21.54
N ALA A 390 -16.62 -4.96 20.90
CA ALA A 390 -16.47 -3.53 21.09
C ALA A 390 -16.61 -3.13 22.56
N ARG A 391 -17.66 -3.60 23.25
CA ARG A 391 -17.87 -3.32 24.68
C ARG A 391 -16.72 -3.82 25.57
N HIS A 392 -16.18 -5.01 25.28
CA HIS A 392 -15.06 -5.55 26.06
C HIS A 392 -13.77 -4.75 25.82
N VAL A 393 -13.54 -4.32 24.57
CA VAL A 393 -12.42 -3.45 24.23
C VAL A 393 -12.56 -2.09 24.92
N ASP A 394 -13.74 -1.46 24.88
CA ASP A 394 -13.99 -0.21 25.58
C ASP A 394 -13.76 -0.34 27.07
N THR A 395 -14.27 -1.43 27.69
CA THR A 395 -14.03 -1.71 29.11
C THR A 395 -12.53 -1.87 29.41
N ALA A 396 -11.79 -2.61 28.56
CA ALA A 396 -10.36 -2.81 28.72
C ALA A 396 -9.58 -1.50 28.56
N VAL A 397 -9.98 -0.64 27.62
CA VAL A 397 -9.37 0.69 27.42
C VAL A 397 -9.63 1.61 28.60
N LEU A 398 -10.86 1.66 29.10
CA LEU A 398 -11.22 2.44 30.30
C LEU A 398 -10.46 1.95 31.54
N TRP A 399 -10.36 0.63 31.70
CA TRP A 399 -9.56 0.03 32.77
C TRP A 399 -8.07 0.41 32.62
N SER A 400 -7.52 0.31 31.43
CA SER A 400 -6.14 0.71 31.14
C SER A 400 -5.90 2.20 31.43
N GLN A 401 -6.81 3.06 30.99
CA GLN A 401 -6.73 4.49 31.26
C GLN A 401 -6.76 4.80 32.78
N SER A 402 -7.54 4.05 33.56
CA SER A 402 -7.63 4.29 35.01
C SER A 402 -6.44 3.72 35.79
N HIS A 403 -5.87 2.57 35.36
CA HIS A 403 -4.84 1.85 36.13
C HIS A 403 -3.42 2.06 35.58
N LEU A 404 -3.27 2.21 34.25
CA LEU A 404 -1.97 2.33 33.60
C LEU A 404 -1.62 3.76 33.19
N TYR A 405 -2.46 4.76 33.54
CA TYR A 405 -2.29 6.15 33.17
C TYR A 405 -0.90 6.69 33.49
N LYS A 406 -0.37 6.42 34.70
CA LYS A 406 0.97 6.87 35.11
C LYS A 406 2.08 6.25 34.22
N GLY A 407 1.94 4.98 33.87
CA GLY A 407 2.93 4.29 33.03
C GLY A 407 2.86 4.75 31.58
N THR A 408 1.68 4.85 31.01
CA THR A 408 1.49 5.32 29.63
C THR A 408 1.93 6.77 29.45
N ASN A 409 1.59 7.65 30.40
CA ASN A 409 2.06 9.02 30.39
C ASN A 409 3.58 9.13 30.53
N ALA A 410 4.19 8.35 31.43
CA ALA A 410 5.64 8.36 31.56
C ALA A 410 6.35 7.97 30.26
N ILE A 411 5.82 6.98 29.51
CA ILE A 411 6.34 6.61 28.19
C ILE A 411 6.12 7.74 27.17
N THR A 412 4.92 8.29 27.12
CA THR A 412 4.59 9.43 26.24
C THR A 412 5.48 10.63 26.50
N ASP A 413 5.63 10.98 27.78
CA ASP A 413 6.47 12.10 28.23
C ASP A 413 7.93 11.86 27.90
N PHE A 414 8.44 10.66 28.15
CA PHE A 414 9.80 10.28 27.77
C PHE A 414 10.04 10.40 26.26
N VAL A 415 9.15 9.85 25.43
CA VAL A 415 9.29 9.90 23.98
C VAL A 415 9.14 11.33 23.47
N THR A 416 8.13 12.05 23.94
CA THR A 416 7.83 13.40 23.46
C THR A 416 8.84 14.42 23.97
N TYR A 417 9.01 14.53 25.29
CA TYR A 417 9.87 15.54 25.91
C TYR A 417 11.33 15.11 26.01
N GLY A 418 11.60 13.82 26.08
CA GLY A 418 12.95 13.28 26.17
C GLY A 418 13.65 13.06 24.83
N LEU A 419 12.88 12.73 23.78
CA LEU A 419 13.46 12.40 22.45
C LEU A 419 13.02 13.36 21.36
N ILE A 420 11.69 13.50 21.13
CA ILE A 420 11.18 14.25 19.97
C ILE A 420 11.46 15.75 20.12
N ASN A 421 11.02 16.38 21.23
CA ASN A 421 11.13 17.82 21.41
C ASN A 421 12.60 18.35 21.43
N PRO A 422 13.56 17.68 22.09
CA PRO A 422 14.95 18.09 22.03
C PRO A 422 15.52 18.02 20.61
N LEU A 423 15.26 16.92 19.90
CA LEU A 423 15.72 16.74 18.53
C LEU A 423 15.06 17.74 17.57
N GLN A 424 13.75 17.94 17.71
CA GLN A 424 13.00 18.95 16.96
C GLN A 424 13.56 20.34 17.22
N GLY A 425 13.73 20.75 18.49
CA GLY A 425 14.27 22.04 18.85
C GLY A 425 15.71 22.27 18.37
N MET A 426 16.49 21.19 18.27
CA MET A 426 17.83 21.23 17.68
C MET A 426 17.76 21.43 16.15
N LEU A 427 16.94 20.65 15.45
CA LEU A 427 16.83 20.71 13.99
C LEU A 427 16.18 22.01 13.51
N THR A 428 15.09 22.46 14.15
CA THR A 428 14.40 23.69 13.77
C THR A 428 15.15 24.95 14.21
N GLY A 429 15.92 24.86 15.29
CA GLY A 429 16.75 25.96 15.79
C GLY A 429 18.08 26.11 15.08
N THR A 430 18.53 25.13 14.30
CA THR A 430 19.78 25.19 13.55
C THR A 430 19.58 25.92 12.22
N PRO A 431 20.53 26.77 11.79
CA PRO A 431 20.50 27.40 10.47
C PRO A 431 20.31 26.37 9.35
N TRP A 432 19.45 26.68 8.39
CA TRP A 432 19.16 25.77 7.28
C TRP A 432 20.41 25.33 6.51
N PHE A 433 21.39 26.22 6.33
CA PHE A 433 22.62 25.93 5.61
C PHE A 433 23.55 24.97 6.38
N ILE A 434 23.56 24.99 7.73
CA ILE A 434 24.33 24.02 8.54
C ILE A 434 23.75 22.61 8.37
N THR A 435 22.43 22.48 8.49
CA THR A 435 21.74 21.20 8.26
C THR A 435 21.93 20.75 6.81
N GLY A 436 21.83 21.69 5.86
CA GLY A 436 22.04 21.42 4.44
C GLY A 436 23.44 20.90 4.10
N ILE A 437 24.47 21.55 4.65
CA ILE A 437 25.88 21.13 4.47
C ILE A 437 26.10 19.77 5.11
N ALA A 438 25.56 19.52 6.31
CA ALA A 438 25.68 18.24 6.98
C ALA A 438 25.04 17.09 6.16
N VAL A 439 23.85 17.29 5.64
CA VAL A 439 23.16 16.29 4.79
C VAL A 439 23.93 16.08 3.48
N ALA A 440 24.40 17.15 2.83
CA ALA A 440 25.20 17.03 1.60
C ALA A 440 26.54 16.30 1.84
N ALA A 441 27.19 16.58 2.97
CA ALA A 441 28.42 15.90 3.37
C ALA A 441 28.18 14.39 3.69
N LEU A 442 27.10 14.06 4.39
CA LEU A 442 26.71 12.67 4.61
C LEU A 442 26.43 11.95 3.29
N SER A 443 25.71 12.59 2.39
CA SER A 443 25.41 12.07 1.04
C SER A 443 26.70 11.85 0.24
N LEU A 444 27.69 12.73 0.37
CA LEU A 444 29.00 12.59 -0.26
C LEU A 444 29.74 11.35 0.24
N ILE A 445 29.72 11.11 1.55
CA ILE A 445 30.40 9.96 2.16
C ILE A 445 29.73 8.65 1.75
N ILE A 446 28.41 8.62 1.63
CA ILE A 446 27.62 7.40 1.33
C ILE A 446 27.64 7.08 -0.16
N GLY A 447 27.34 8.04 -1.03
CA GLY A 447 27.06 7.80 -2.45
C GLY A 447 27.85 8.68 -3.43
N GLY A 448 28.86 9.42 -2.93
CA GLY A 448 29.74 10.27 -3.75
C GLY A 448 29.09 11.56 -4.25
N ILE A 449 29.80 12.24 -5.13
CA ILE A 449 29.45 13.62 -5.56
C ILE A 449 28.06 13.74 -6.20
N ARG A 450 27.62 12.73 -6.94
CA ARG A 450 26.28 12.76 -7.59
C ARG A 450 25.17 12.84 -6.56
N LEU A 451 25.23 11.99 -5.53
CA LEU A 451 24.23 11.98 -4.47
C LEU A 451 24.28 13.28 -3.65
N SER A 452 25.47 13.79 -3.37
CA SER A 452 25.64 15.07 -2.68
C SER A 452 25.02 16.25 -3.44
N VAL A 453 25.22 16.33 -4.75
CA VAL A 453 24.62 17.38 -5.58
C VAL A 453 23.09 17.26 -5.60
N ILE A 454 22.55 16.06 -5.75
CA ILE A 454 21.09 15.83 -5.71
C ILE A 454 20.52 16.25 -4.35
N SER A 455 21.17 15.85 -3.25
CA SER A 455 20.75 16.24 -1.90
C SER A 455 20.77 17.75 -1.69
N ALA A 456 21.82 18.42 -2.17
CA ALA A 456 21.92 19.87 -2.09
C ALA A 456 20.81 20.57 -2.89
N LEU A 457 20.50 20.09 -4.10
CA LEU A 457 19.39 20.61 -4.91
C LEU A 457 18.03 20.39 -4.24
N CYS A 458 17.79 19.22 -3.62
CA CYS A 458 16.59 18.96 -2.85
C CYS A 458 16.45 19.90 -1.67
N ILE A 459 17.54 20.19 -0.94
CA ILE A 459 17.53 21.12 0.18
C ILE A 459 17.21 22.54 -0.29
N VAL A 460 17.84 23.01 -1.38
CA VAL A 460 17.55 24.33 -1.96
C VAL A 460 16.08 24.40 -2.40
N ALA A 461 15.55 23.36 -3.04
CA ALA A 461 14.15 23.30 -3.42
C ALA A 461 13.23 23.35 -2.18
N LEU A 462 13.55 22.61 -1.12
CA LEU A 462 12.79 22.60 0.13
C LEU A 462 12.78 23.98 0.81
N VAL A 463 13.92 24.67 0.85
CA VAL A 463 14.03 26.06 1.34
C VAL A 463 13.20 26.99 0.46
N GLY A 464 13.24 26.81 -0.86
CA GLY A 464 12.47 27.61 -1.82
C GLY A 464 10.96 27.47 -1.67
N THR A 465 10.46 26.31 -1.18
CA THR A 465 9.03 26.15 -0.87
C THR A 465 8.61 26.86 0.42
N GLY A 466 9.55 27.23 1.28
CA GLY A 466 9.26 27.81 2.61
C GLY A 466 8.84 26.79 3.67
N LEU A 467 8.88 25.49 3.37
CA LEU A 467 8.46 24.41 4.27
C LEU A 467 9.62 23.86 5.13
N TRP A 468 10.69 24.63 5.31
CA TRP A 468 11.89 24.19 6.02
C TRP A 468 11.60 23.74 7.45
N SER A 469 10.92 24.59 8.23
CA SER A 469 10.62 24.33 9.64
C SER A 469 9.77 23.05 9.80
N ASP A 470 8.69 22.91 9.02
CA ASP A 470 7.79 21.74 9.07
C ASP A 470 8.51 20.46 8.63
N SER A 471 9.44 20.59 7.68
CA SER A 471 10.27 19.47 7.25
C SER A 471 11.23 19.01 8.34
N MET A 472 11.77 19.92 9.13
CA MET A 472 12.64 19.58 10.28
C MET A 472 11.85 18.91 11.42
N VAL A 473 10.62 19.33 11.65
CA VAL A 473 9.70 18.68 12.60
C VAL A 473 9.42 17.24 12.17
N THR A 474 9.09 17.06 10.89
CA THR A 474 8.84 15.73 10.30
C THR A 474 10.08 14.85 10.37
N LEU A 475 11.25 15.40 10.05
CA LEU A 475 12.52 14.69 10.13
C LEU A 475 12.83 14.23 11.56
N ALA A 476 12.61 15.09 12.58
CA ALA A 476 12.80 14.72 13.98
C ALA A 476 11.92 13.53 14.37
N ALA A 477 10.63 13.60 14.08
CA ALA A 477 9.69 12.50 14.36
C ALA A 477 10.08 11.21 13.65
N THR A 478 10.48 11.30 12.38
CA THR A 478 10.90 10.15 11.57
C THR A 478 12.17 9.49 12.12
N LEU A 479 13.17 10.30 12.52
CA LEU A 479 14.42 9.78 13.10
C LEU A 479 14.18 9.05 14.42
N VAL A 480 13.33 9.61 15.30
CA VAL A 480 12.97 8.97 16.58
C VAL A 480 12.19 7.66 16.32
N ALA A 481 11.21 7.69 15.41
CA ALA A 481 10.47 6.49 15.02
C ALA A 481 11.38 5.40 14.45
N ALA A 482 12.31 5.76 13.56
CA ALA A 482 13.29 4.84 13.00
C ALA A 482 14.21 4.25 14.09
N LEU A 483 14.69 5.08 15.02
CA LEU A 483 15.51 4.63 16.15
C LEU A 483 14.77 3.60 17.00
N ILE A 484 13.54 3.93 17.41
CA ILE A 484 12.70 3.02 18.21
C ILE A 484 12.45 1.71 17.45
N THR A 485 12.12 1.79 16.15
CA THR A 485 11.88 0.61 15.32
C THR A 485 13.12 -0.30 15.25
N VAL A 486 14.30 0.27 15.07
CA VAL A 486 15.55 -0.50 15.05
C VAL A 486 15.83 -1.15 16.42
N LEU A 487 15.61 -0.40 17.51
CA LEU A 487 15.81 -0.91 18.87
C LEU A 487 14.85 -2.05 19.24
N LEU A 488 13.61 -1.99 18.77
CA LEU A 488 12.58 -3.03 19.01
C LEU A 488 12.75 -4.23 18.08
N GLY A 489 13.35 -4.04 16.90
CA GLY A 489 13.53 -5.09 15.91
C GLY A 489 14.83 -5.87 16.04
N TRP A 490 15.74 -5.42 16.93
CA TRP A 490 17.03 -6.04 17.22
C TRP A 490 16.94 -6.89 18.49
#